data_2e29de7b4f0706384d5961cdc5e4dc38
#
_entry.id   2e29de7b4f0706384d5961cdc5e4dc38
#
_cell.length_a   1.000
_cell.length_b   1.000
_cell.length_c   1.000
_cell.angle_alpha   90.00
_cell.angle_beta   90.00
_cell.angle_gamma   90.00
#
_symmetry.space_group_name_H-M   'P 1'
#
loop_
_entity.id
_entity.type
_entity.pdbx_description
1 polymer ?
#
loop_
_entity_poly.entity_id
_entity_poly.type
_entity_poly.pdbx_seq_one_letter_code
_entity_poly.pdbx_strand_id
1 'polypeptide(L)'
;MEAKNLAELYGLPLVDWHRVEARLAGGPERLAGTDGHDNRSWLATTNPDGSPHLTGVGPLYVSGLFYFTTGEATRKGRNLARDPRCTLGVSTDEFDLAVDGDATLVEDPDVVADMAGRWAAGGWPARVDATGIALTAEYSAPSAGPSPWRVYRLTPRQATVVLAAPPGGATRWRF
;
A
#
# COMPACT_ATOMS: atom_id res chain seq x y z
N MET A 1 15.53 11.11 -6.95
CA MET A 1 14.72 10.09 -7.65
C MET A 1 15.28 9.89 -9.04
N GLU A 2 15.61 8.65 -9.40
CA GLU A 2 16.08 8.25 -10.72
C GLU A 2 14.94 7.53 -11.46
N ALA A 3 14.66 7.93 -12.72
CA ALA A 3 13.60 7.33 -13.53
C ALA A 3 14.19 6.57 -14.73
N LYS A 4 13.67 5.37 -15.01
CA LYS A 4 14.02 4.56 -16.16
C LYS A 4 12.76 4.24 -16.97
N ASN A 5 12.79 4.59 -18.27
CA ASN A 5 11.74 4.20 -19.21
C ASN A 5 11.85 2.70 -19.52
N LEU A 6 10.79 1.95 -19.25
CA LEU A 6 10.69 0.53 -19.57
C LEU A 6 9.97 0.26 -20.89
N ALA A 7 9.35 1.29 -21.46
CA ALA A 7 8.59 1.23 -22.70
C ALA A 7 9.30 1.97 -23.88
N GLU A 8 10.56 2.32 -23.71
CA GLU A 8 11.36 3.03 -24.72
C GLU A 8 11.42 2.27 -26.07
N LEU A 9 11.51 0.94 -26.01
CA LEU A 9 11.50 0.08 -27.19
C LEU A 9 10.25 0.28 -28.09
N TYR A 10 9.15 0.71 -27.48
CA TYR A 10 7.88 0.96 -28.16
C TYR A 10 7.69 2.45 -28.52
N GLY A 11 8.70 3.29 -28.33
CA GLY A 11 8.64 4.73 -28.57
C GLY A 11 7.71 5.49 -27.62
N LEU A 12 7.36 4.91 -26.47
CA LEU A 12 6.48 5.52 -25.49
C LEU A 12 7.28 6.39 -24.51
N PRO A 13 6.71 7.53 -24.05
CA PRO A 13 7.39 8.41 -23.11
C PRO A 13 7.48 7.83 -21.71
N LEU A 14 8.34 8.43 -20.89
CA LEU A 14 8.34 8.24 -19.43
C LEU A 14 6.98 8.62 -18.85
N VAL A 15 6.48 7.82 -17.93
CA VAL A 15 5.34 8.21 -17.08
C VAL A 15 5.86 9.18 -16.02
N ASP A 16 5.15 10.29 -15.79
CA ASP A 16 5.49 11.24 -14.73
C ASP A 16 5.04 10.69 -13.37
N TRP A 17 5.97 10.73 -12.39
CA TRP A 17 5.67 10.31 -11.02
C TRP A 17 4.56 11.16 -10.38
N HIS A 18 4.50 12.46 -10.66
CA HIS A 18 3.43 13.33 -10.14
C HIS A 18 2.03 12.90 -10.58
N ARG A 19 1.90 12.31 -11.78
CA ARG A 19 0.63 11.74 -12.21
C ARG A 19 0.22 10.55 -11.32
N VAL A 20 1.17 9.68 -11.00
CA VAL A 20 0.95 8.53 -10.11
C VAL A 20 0.59 9.00 -8.70
N GLU A 21 1.35 9.95 -8.15
CA GLU A 21 1.07 10.53 -6.84
C GLU A 21 -0.31 11.18 -6.74
N ALA A 22 -0.69 11.97 -7.73
CA ALA A 22 -1.98 12.64 -7.77
C ALA A 22 -3.15 11.63 -7.72
N ARG A 23 -2.99 10.49 -8.39
CA ARG A 23 -3.99 9.41 -8.37
C ARG A 23 -4.04 8.70 -7.02
N LEU A 24 -2.87 8.43 -6.42
CA LEU A 24 -2.76 7.78 -5.10
C LEU A 24 -3.26 8.68 -3.96
N ALA A 25 -2.97 9.99 -4.00
CA ALA A 25 -3.32 10.96 -2.96
C ALA A 25 -4.81 11.25 -2.87
N GLY A 26 -5.60 10.82 -3.84
CA GLY A 26 -7.04 11.03 -3.88
C GLY A 26 -7.84 10.27 -2.81
N GLY A 27 -7.18 9.48 -1.95
CA GLY A 27 -7.79 8.70 -0.87
C GLY A 27 -8.37 7.37 -1.34
N PRO A 28 -8.89 6.56 -0.38
CA PRO A 28 -9.45 5.24 -0.67
C PRO A 28 -10.58 5.27 -1.71
N GLU A 29 -11.42 6.31 -1.70
CA GLU A 29 -12.53 6.48 -2.65
C GLU A 29 -12.06 6.66 -4.10
N ARG A 30 -10.88 7.25 -4.30
CA ARG A 30 -10.27 7.39 -5.63
C ARG A 30 -9.42 6.20 -6.04
N LEU A 31 -9.06 5.38 -5.09
CA LEU A 31 -8.50 4.08 -5.33
C LEU A 31 -9.61 3.07 -5.69
N ALA A 32 -10.87 3.27 -5.33
CA ALA A 32 -12.03 2.52 -5.83
C ALA A 32 -12.42 3.05 -7.22
N GLY A 33 -12.37 2.21 -8.25
CA GLY A 33 -12.79 2.58 -9.62
C GLY A 33 -14.22 3.09 -9.64
N THR A 34 -14.52 4.04 -10.54
CA THR A 34 -15.84 4.67 -10.70
C THR A 34 -16.93 3.71 -11.18
N ASP A 35 -16.58 2.49 -11.53
CA ASP A 35 -17.42 1.44 -12.13
C ASP A 35 -17.63 0.22 -11.23
N GLY A 36 -17.39 0.34 -9.91
CA GLY A 36 -17.61 -0.72 -8.93
C GLY A 36 -16.55 -1.82 -8.94
N HIS A 37 -15.47 -1.65 -9.67
CA HIS A 37 -14.28 -2.48 -9.52
C HIS A 37 -13.51 -2.01 -8.29
N ASP A 38 -13.63 -2.77 -7.20
CA ASP A 38 -12.83 -2.55 -6.00
C ASP A 38 -11.36 -2.50 -6.36
N ASN A 39 -10.70 -1.40 -6.03
CA ASN A 39 -9.25 -1.35 -6.05
C ASN A 39 -8.69 -2.46 -5.22
N ARG A 40 -7.88 -3.26 -5.85
CA ARG A 40 -7.26 -4.38 -5.19
C ARG A 40 -5.81 -4.08 -4.96
N SER A 41 -5.46 -3.95 -3.69
CA SER A 41 -4.06 -3.84 -3.31
C SER A 41 -3.61 -5.14 -2.64
N TRP A 42 -2.41 -5.56 -3.00
CA TRP A 42 -1.83 -6.81 -2.56
C TRP A 42 -0.45 -6.57 -1.96
N LEU A 43 -0.21 -7.14 -0.78
CA LEU A 43 1.08 -7.09 -0.13
C LEU A 43 1.77 -8.45 -0.23
N ALA A 44 2.96 -8.45 -0.84
CA ALA A 44 3.87 -9.59 -0.87
C ALA A 44 4.89 -9.45 0.27
N THR A 45 5.03 -10.49 1.07
CA THR A 45 6.03 -10.62 2.14
C THR A 45 6.74 -11.96 2.00
N THR A 46 7.92 -12.13 2.61
CA THR A 46 8.73 -13.35 2.47
C THR A 46 8.53 -14.30 3.63
N ASN A 47 8.14 -15.55 3.36
CA ASN A 47 8.07 -16.62 4.34
C ASN A 47 9.47 -17.02 4.86
N PRO A 48 9.58 -17.75 6.01
CA PRO A 48 10.86 -18.22 6.53
C PRO A 48 11.67 -19.09 5.55
N ASP A 49 11.00 -19.80 4.66
CA ASP A 49 11.61 -20.66 3.64
C ASP A 49 11.98 -19.90 2.34
N GLY A 50 11.81 -18.56 2.33
CA GLY A 50 12.08 -17.71 1.17
C GLY A 50 10.93 -17.64 0.16
N SER A 51 9.86 -18.44 0.29
CA SER A 51 8.72 -18.37 -0.60
C SER A 51 7.91 -17.09 -0.39
N PRO A 52 7.26 -16.53 -1.44
CA PRO A 52 6.42 -15.35 -1.31
C PRO A 52 5.10 -15.69 -0.61
N HIS A 53 4.60 -14.76 0.20
CA HIS A 53 3.26 -14.76 0.75
C HIS A 53 2.53 -13.51 0.29
N LEU A 54 1.48 -13.69 -0.52
CA LEU A 54 0.67 -12.61 -1.08
C LEU A 54 -0.69 -12.56 -0.41
N THR A 55 -1.15 -11.37 0.00
CA THR A 55 -2.44 -11.17 0.64
C THR A 55 -2.99 -9.76 0.40
N GLY A 56 -4.32 -9.64 0.35
CA GLY A 56 -4.99 -8.36 0.21
C GLY A 56 -4.76 -7.44 1.41
N VAL A 57 -4.62 -6.15 1.16
CA VAL A 57 -4.53 -5.08 2.15
C VAL A 57 -5.29 -3.85 1.66
N GLY A 58 -5.70 -2.97 2.59
CA GLY A 58 -6.30 -1.67 2.28
C GLY A 58 -5.31 -0.54 2.62
N PRO A 59 -4.40 -0.18 1.71
CA PRO A 59 -3.39 0.82 2.00
C PRO A 59 -3.96 2.23 1.91
N LEU A 60 -3.29 3.15 2.63
CA LEU A 60 -3.37 4.60 2.42
C LEU A 60 -2.06 5.07 1.80
N TYR A 61 -2.12 6.11 0.96
CA TYR A 61 -0.95 6.86 0.51
C TYR A 61 -0.97 8.25 1.12
N VAL A 62 0.04 8.59 1.91
CA VAL A 62 0.13 9.87 2.61
C VAL A 62 1.56 10.37 2.55
N SER A 63 1.76 11.54 1.97
CA SER A 63 3.08 12.22 1.94
C SER A 63 4.24 11.35 1.44
N GLY A 64 4.02 10.64 0.34
CA GLY A 64 5.06 9.79 -0.26
C GLY A 64 5.23 8.41 0.36
N LEU A 65 4.43 8.06 1.37
CA LEU A 65 4.53 6.82 2.13
C LEU A 65 3.22 6.03 2.03
N PHE A 66 3.32 4.71 2.11
CA PHE A 66 2.13 3.86 2.20
C PHE A 66 1.94 3.36 3.62
N TYR A 67 0.69 3.31 4.05
CA TYR A 67 0.31 2.79 5.36
C TYR A 67 -0.69 1.66 5.17
N PHE A 68 -0.55 0.59 5.94
CA PHE A 68 -1.50 -0.53 5.97
C PHE A 68 -1.57 -1.13 7.37
N THR A 69 -2.56 -1.99 7.61
CA THR A 69 -2.76 -2.63 8.91
C THR A 69 -2.69 -4.14 8.83
N THR A 70 -2.21 -4.76 9.90
CA THR A 70 -2.32 -6.20 10.13
C THR A 70 -2.13 -6.56 11.61
N GLY A 71 -2.71 -7.68 12.02
CA GLY A 71 -2.40 -8.29 13.33
C GLY A 71 -1.00 -8.89 13.32
N GLU A 72 -0.24 -8.73 14.40
CA GLU A 72 1.12 -9.26 14.54
C GLU A 72 1.18 -10.79 14.45
N ALA A 73 0.13 -11.48 14.91
CA ALA A 73 0.02 -12.94 14.84
C ALA A 73 -0.33 -13.49 13.45
N THR A 74 -0.63 -12.64 12.47
CA THR A 74 -0.86 -13.09 11.09
C THR A 74 0.45 -13.53 10.42
N ARG A 75 0.34 -14.28 9.31
CA ARG A 75 1.55 -14.68 8.56
C ARG A 75 2.34 -13.47 8.08
N LYS A 76 1.68 -12.47 7.49
CA LYS A 76 2.35 -11.24 7.02
C LYS A 76 2.93 -10.43 8.19
N GLY A 77 2.26 -10.36 9.35
CA GLY A 77 2.80 -9.70 10.54
C GLY A 77 4.09 -10.35 11.02
N ARG A 78 4.11 -11.69 11.16
CA ARG A 78 5.33 -12.43 11.51
C ARG A 78 6.43 -12.32 10.46
N ASN A 79 6.06 -12.30 9.17
CA ASN A 79 7.03 -12.11 8.09
C ASN A 79 7.70 -10.75 8.19
N LEU A 80 6.94 -9.67 8.35
CA LEU A 80 7.47 -8.30 8.46
C LEU A 80 8.30 -8.09 9.72
N ALA A 81 7.95 -8.72 10.83
CA ALA A 81 8.77 -8.67 12.05
C ALA A 81 10.16 -9.30 11.85
N ARG A 82 10.28 -10.29 10.97
CA ARG A 82 11.56 -10.94 10.64
C ARG A 82 12.32 -10.23 9.52
N ASP A 83 11.61 -9.81 8.48
CA ASP A 83 12.16 -9.17 7.29
C ASP A 83 11.20 -8.07 6.83
N PRO A 84 11.57 -6.78 7.00
CA PRO A 84 10.69 -5.66 6.67
C PRO A 84 10.50 -5.46 5.17
N ARG A 85 11.29 -6.12 4.33
CA ARG A 85 11.18 -6.00 2.87
C ARG A 85 9.88 -6.56 2.37
N CYS A 86 9.18 -5.77 1.57
CA CYS A 86 7.92 -6.17 0.98
C CYS A 86 7.68 -5.46 -0.35
N THR A 87 6.71 -5.96 -1.11
CA THR A 87 6.19 -5.31 -2.32
C THR A 87 4.70 -5.08 -2.15
N LEU A 88 4.27 -3.84 -2.35
CA LEU A 88 2.86 -3.47 -2.42
C LEU A 88 2.45 -3.31 -3.89
N GLY A 89 1.49 -4.11 -4.34
CA GLY A 89 0.82 -3.94 -5.61
C GLY A 89 -0.45 -3.11 -5.44
N VAL A 90 -0.66 -2.11 -6.30
CA VAL A 90 -1.88 -1.28 -6.36
C VAL A 90 -2.37 -1.27 -7.79
N SER A 91 -3.61 -1.71 -8.01
CA SER A 91 -4.26 -1.67 -9.33
C SER A 91 -5.32 -0.59 -9.34
N THR A 92 -5.34 0.24 -10.37
CA THR A 92 -6.33 1.30 -10.60
C THR A 92 -6.86 1.21 -12.03
N ASP A 93 -7.85 2.02 -12.36
CA ASP A 93 -8.34 2.19 -13.73
C ASP A 93 -7.30 2.83 -14.69
N GLU A 94 -6.31 3.54 -14.13
CA GLU A 94 -5.29 4.22 -14.92
C GLU A 94 -4.00 3.40 -15.06
N PHE A 95 -3.62 2.65 -14.03
CA PHE A 95 -2.34 1.94 -13.99
C PHE A 95 -2.31 0.80 -12.97
N ASP A 96 -1.38 -0.12 -13.20
CA ASP A 96 -0.87 -1.05 -12.20
C ASP A 96 0.48 -0.54 -11.67
N LEU A 97 0.61 -0.52 -10.34
CA LEU A 97 1.79 -0.03 -9.62
C LEU A 97 2.33 -1.12 -8.69
N ALA A 98 3.62 -1.40 -8.80
CA ALA A 98 4.35 -2.20 -7.81
C ALA A 98 5.34 -1.30 -7.05
N VAL A 99 5.31 -1.33 -5.73
CA VAL A 99 6.18 -0.56 -4.85
C VAL A 99 6.98 -1.49 -3.96
N ASP A 100 8.28 -1.55 -4.18
CA ASP A 100 9.22 -2.26 -3.33
C ASP A 100 9.74 -1.33 -2.24
N GLY A 101 9.77 -1.82 -1.00
CA GLY A 101 10.22 -1.01 0.12
C GLY A 101 10.35 -1.79 1.41
N ASP A 102 10.54 -1.06 2.51
CA ASP A 102 10.63 -1.61 3.84
C ASP A 102 9.43 -1.14 4.68
N ALA A 103 8.71 -2.11 5.26
CA ALA A 103 7.58 -1.84 6.13
C ALA A 103 8.02 -1.90 7.60
N THR A 104 7.80 -0.80 8.33
CA THR A 104 8.10 -0.66 9.75
C THR A 104 6.84 -0.38 10.55
N LEU A 105 6.82 -0.84 11.81
CA LEU A 105 5.74 -0.49 12.74
C LEU A 105 5.71 1.00 13.00
N VAL A 106 4.51 1.56 13.07
CA VAL A 106 4.27 2.93 13.55
C VAL A 106 3.96 2.86 15.04
N GLU A 107 4.79 3.50 15.84
CA GLU A 107 4.67 3.55 17.30
C GLU A 107 4.34 4.96 17.82
N ASP A 108 4.25 5.93 16.91
CA ASP A 108 3.83 7.31 17.21
C ASP A 108 2.30 7.38 17.30
N PRO A 109 1.71 7.66 18.48
CA PRO A 109 0.27 7.70 18.68
C PRO A 109 -0.44 8.74 17.81
N ASP A 110 0.20 9.88 17.51
CA ASP A 110 -0.39 10.94 16.69
C ASP A 110 -0.51 10.47 15.24
N VAL A 111 0.50 9.78 14.73
CA VAL A 111 0.47 9.18 13.39
C VAL A 111 -0.58 8.06 13.32
N VAL A 112 -0.67 7.21 14.35
CA VAL A 112 -1.68 6.14 14.42
C VAL A 112 -3.10 6.75 14.42
N ALA A 113 -3.32 7.84 15.15
CA ALA A 113 -4.61 8.53 15.21
C ALA A 113 -4.96 9.18 13.85
N ASP A 114 -4.00 9.83 13.17
CA ASP A 114 -4.22 10.38 11.82
C ASP A 114 -4.60 9.27 10.84
N MET A 115 -3.89 8.16 10.84
CA MET A 115 -4.21 7.03 9.95
C MET A 115 -5.58 6.43 10.26
N ALA A 116 -5.95 6.28 11.55
CA ALA A 116 -7.28 5.83 11.94
C ALA A 116 -8.38 6.73 11.38
N GLY A 117 -8.22 8.06 11.51
CA GLY A 117 -9.15 9.04 10.96
C GLY A 117 -9.30 8.94 9.45
N ARG A 118 -8.21 8.73 8.72
CA ARG A 118 -8.24 8.57 7.25
C ARG A 118 -8.95 7.29 6.81
N TRP A 119 -8.71 6.16 7.47
CA TRP A 119 -9.47 4.94 7.19
C TRP A 119 -10.95 5.09 7.55
N ALA A 120 -11.28 5.76 8.67
CA ALA A 120 -12.66 6.02 9.04
C ALA A 120 -13.38 6.89 8.00
N ALA A 121 -12.73 7.94 7.51
CA ALA A 121 -13.25 8.78 6.43
C ALA A 121 -13.44 8.00 5.12
N GLY A 122 -12.59 7.00 4.86
CA GLY A 122 -12.71 6.09 3.71
C GLY A 122 -13.69 4.93 3.91
N GLY A 123 -14.49 4.91 4.99
CA GLY A 123 -15.56 3.96 5.21
C GLY A 123 -15.20 2.72 6.05
N TRP A 124 -13.94 2.54 6.45
CA TRP A 124 -13.59 1.52 7.45
C TRP A 124 -13.57 2.15 8.85
N PRO A 125 -14.46 1.74 9.79
CA PRO A 125 -14.66 2.42 11.07
C PRO A 125 -13.52 2.17 12.07
N ALA A 126 -12.29 2.45 11.64
CA ALA A 126 -11.10 2.30 12.46
C ALA A 126 -11.08 3.29 13.62
N ARG A 127 -10.66 2.81 14.78
CA ARG A 127 -10.47 3.59 16.01
C ARG A 127 -9.15 3.20 16.64
N VAL A 128 -8.51 4.15 17.29
CA VAL A 128 -7.32 3.86 18.10
C VAL A 128 -7.74 3.01 19.30
N ASP A 129 -6.96 2.00 19.64
CA ASP A 129 -7.20 1.15 20.80
C ASP A 129 -6.73 1.82 22.10
N ALA A 130 -6.91 1.14 23.24
CA ALA A 130 -6.52 1.66 24.55
C ALA A 130 -5.00 1.86 24.74
N THR A 131 -4.16 1.25 23.88
CA THR A 131 -2.69 1.41 23.94
C THR A 131 -2.22 2.67 23.23
N GLY A 132 -3.03 3.26 22.35
CA GLY A 132 -2.68 4.42 21.53
C GLY A 132 -1.84 4.08 20.29
N ILE A 133 -1.37 2.85 20.13
CA ILE A 133 -0.43 2.45 19.05
C ILE A 133 -0.96 1.32 18.16
N ALA A 134 -2.23 0.99 18.30
CA ALA A 134 -2.91 -0.01 17.46
C ALA A 134 -4.35 0.41 17.17
N LEU A 135 -5.00 -0.31 16.27
CA LEU A 135 -6.36 -0.02 15.82
C LEU A 135 -7.33 -1.14 16.19
N THR A 136 -8.56 -0.75 16.39
CA THR A 136 -9.72 -1.63 16.48
C THR A 136 -10.84 -1.14 15.58
N ALA A 137 -11.76 -2.00 15.20
CA ALA A 137 -12.97 -1.67 14.44
C ALA A 137 -14.03 -2.75 14.63
N GLU A 138 -15.26 -2.46 14.26
CA GLU A 138 -16.37 -3.42 14.31
C GLU A 138 -16.16 -4.61 13.35
N TYR A 139 -15.43 -4.38 12.24
CA TYR A 139 -15.09 -5.39 11.24
C TYR A 139 -13.75 -5.08 10.59
N SER A 140 -13.14 -6.11 9.99
CA SER A 140 -11.96 -5.97 9.13
C SER A 140 -11.91 -7.13 8.12
N ALA A 141 -10.98 -7.04 7.16
CA ALA A 141 -10.74 -8.15 6.23
C ALA A 141 -10.27 -9.40 7.01
N PRO A 142 -10.76 -10.60 6.68
CA PRO A 142 -10.35 -11.84 7.35
C PRO A 142 -8.82 -12.04 7.37
N SER A 143 -8.11 -11.54 6.37
CA SER A 143 -6.65 -11.61 6.27
C SER A 143 -5.91 -10.73 7.30
N ALA A 144 -6.60 -9.77 7.96
CA ALA A 144 -6.01 -8.93 8.99
C ALA A 144 -5.85 -9.66 10.34
N GLY A 145 -6.56 -10.78 10.54
CA GLY A 145 -6.65 -11.47 11.82
C GLY A 145 -7.50 -10.71 12.84
N PRO A 146 -7.56 -11.17 14.09
CA PRO A 146 -8.29 -10.47 15.16
C PRO A 146 -7.64 -9.13 15.51
N SER A 147 -8.44 -8.17 16.00
CA SER A 147 -7.93 -6.92 16.59
C SER A 147 -7.16 -7.20 17.91
N PRO A 148 -6.28 -6.30 18.37
CA PRO A 148 -5.91 -5.04 17.71
C PRO A 148 -4.99 -5.23 16.52
N TRP A 149 -5.05 -4.28 15.57
CA TRP A 149 -4.19 -4.28 14.39
C TRP A 149 -3.14 -3.19 14.51
N ARG A 150 -1.89 -3.53 14.21
CA ARG A 150 -0.80 -2.57 14.17
C ARG A 150 -0.77 -1.85 12.83
N VAL A 151 -0.39 -0.58 12.87
CA VAL A 151 -0.14 0.22 11.67
C VAL A 151 1.28 0.01 11.22
N TYR A 152 1.47 -0.26 9.93
CA TYR A 152 2.77 -0.35 9.28
C TYR A 152 2.92 0.79 8.28
N ARG A 153 4.12 1.35 8.22
CA ARG A 153 4.54 2.33 7.23
C ARG A 153 5.52 1.70 6.27
N LEU A 154 5.18 1.66 4.98
CA LEU A 154 6.08 1.23 3.91
C LEU A 154 6.77 2.46 3.33
N THR A 155 8.09 2.48 3.44
CA THR A 155 8.97 3.49 2.83
C THR A 155 9.42 2.96 1.47
N PRO A 156 9.03 3.60 0.35
CA PRO A 156 9.41 3.16 -0.98
C PRO A 156 10.92 3.25 -1.21
N ARG A 157 11.49 2.24 -1.84
CA ARG A 157 12.85 2.23 -2.40
C ARG A 157 12.81 2.26 -3.93
N GLN A 158 11.82 1.60 -4.49
CA GLN A 158 11.59 1.52 -5.92
C GLN A 158 10.09 1.44 -6.20
N ALA A 159 9.65 2.04 -7.29
CA ALA A 159 8.31 1.84 -7.81
C ALA A 159 8.35 1.55 -9.31
N THR A 160 7.46 0.68 -9.78
CA THR A 160 7.28 0.39 -11.21
C THR A 160 5.81 0.56 -11.54
N VAL A 161 5.51 1.39 -12.53
CA VAL A 161 4.16 1.59 -13.06
C VAL A 161 4.05 1.02 -14.47
N VAL A 162 2.87 0.47 -14.77
CA VAL A 162 2.44 0.15 -16.13
C VAL A 162 1.08 0.81 -16.33
N LEU A 163 0.94 1.67 -17.35
CA LEU A 163 -0.34 2.31 -17.67
C LEU A 163 -1.32 1.29 -18.23
N ALA A 164 -2.53 1.25 -17.71
CA ALA A 164 -3.60 0.35 -18.11
C ALA A 164 -4.36 0.86 -19.37
N ALA A 165 -4.28 2.18 -19.65
CA ALA A 165 -4.98 2.82 -20.76
C ALA A 165 -4.01 3.37 -21.83
N PRO A 166 -4.48 3.50 -23.11
CA PRO A 166 -3.70 4.13 -24.17
C PRO A 166 -3.24 5.55 -23.80
N PRO A 167 -2.06 5.96 -24.26
CA PRO A 167 -1.17 5.28 -25.21
C PRO A 167 -0.32 4.17 -24.61
N GLY A 168 -0.50 3.85 -23.31
CA GLY A 168 0.35 2.94 -22.58
C GLY A 168 1.62 3.63 -22.06
N GLY A 169 2.51 2.84 -21.48
CA GLY A 169 3.78 3.31 -20.93
C GLY A 169 4.15 2.52 -19.68
N ALA A 170 5.44 2.44 -19.42
CA ALA A 170 5.94 1.83 -18.22
C ALA A 170 7.20 2.54 -17.74
N THR A 171 7.28 2.83 -16.44
CA THR A 171 8.42 3.54 -15.86
C THR A 171 8.75 2.93 -14.50
N ARG A 172 10.03 2.84 -14.22
CA ARG A 172 10.55 2.48 -12.91
C ARG A 172 11.30 3.66 -12.30
N TRP A 173 11.02 3.95 -11.04
CA TRP A 173 11.74 4.94 -10.24
C TRP A 173 12.50 4.26 -9.11
N ARG A 174 13.65 4.86 -8.77
CA ARG A 174 14.40 4.60 -7.54
C ARG A 174 14.40 5.88 -6.70
N PHE A 175 13.99 5.75 -5.45
CA PHE A 175 13.89 6.86 -4.50
C PHE A 175 15.17 7.03 -3.69
#